data_fbb8dadecc289ac356aef587179c3660
#
_entry.id   fbb8dadecc289ac356aef587179c3660
#
_cell.length_a   1.000
_cell.length_b   1.000
_cell.length_c   1.000
_cell.angle_alpha   90.00
_cell.angle_beta   90.00
_cell.angle_gamma   90.00
#
_symmetry.space_group_name_H-M   'P 1'
#
loop_
_entity.id
_entity.type
_entity.pdbx_description
1 polymer ?
#
loop_
_entity_poly.entity_id
_entity_poly.type
_entity_poly.pdbx_seq_one_letter_code
_entity_poly.pdbx_strand_id
1 'polypeptide(L)'
;MKTRLLCFLMVLALLPCLALAEDAPQKLVVAEPVHLIGYLPLYVAIHEGYFADEGLDVTVVQATGGAHVTAVVSGDAFAVIGGVDSNNFANQGNADPIVAIVNCVNRANVYLFARAGLSPASDSDEDMADFLRGKIIIAGPVSYTHLRA
;
A
#
# COMPACT_ATOMS: atom_id res chain seq x y z
N MET A 1 9.23 -39.64 48.78
CA MET A 1 8.84 -39.96 47.40
C MET A 1 7.53 -39.27 46.95
N LYS A 2 6.50 -39.28 47.79
CA LYS A 2 5.16 -38.69 47.41
C LYS A 2 5.21 -37.17 47.12
N THR A 3 5.97 -36.40 47.89
CA THR A 3 6.13 -34.93 47.70
C THR A 3 6.87 -34.57 46.41
N ARG A 4 7.89 -35.34 46.03
CA ARG A 4 8.66 -35.10 44.77
C ARG A 4 7.80 -35.42 43.52
N LEU A 5 6.93 -36.43 43.61
CA LEU A 5 5.99 -36.78 42.56
C LEU A 5 4.90 -35.71 42.39
N LEU A 6 4.42 -35.14 43.50
CA LEU A 6 3.42 -34.08 43.50
C LEU A 6 3.97 -32.76 42.85
N CYS A 7 5.23 -32.37 43.15
CA CYS A 7 5.90 -31.22 42.52
C CYS A 7 6.08 -31.44 41.00
N PHE A 8 6.43 -32.66 40.57
CA PHE A 8 6.61 -32.97 39.16
C PHE A 8 5.29 -32.90 38.37
N LEU A 9 4.18 -33.40 38.97
CA LEU A 9 2.84 -33.29 38.42
C LEU A 9 2.37 -31.83 38.34
N MET A 10 2.71 -31.00 39.30
CA MET A 10 2.32 -29.58 39.32
C MET A 10 3.08 -28.76 38.26
N VAL A 11 4.35 -29.05 38.01
CA VAL A 11 5.15 -28.45 36.92
C VAL A 11 4.63 -28.88 35.57
N LEU A 12 4.28 -30.15 35.40
CA LEU A 12 3.73 -30.68 34.15
C LEU A 12 2.35 -30.08 33.79
N ALA A 13 1.53 -29.75 34.82
CA ALA A 13 0.23 -29.10 34.64
C ALA A 13 0.32 -27.61 34.27
N LEU A 14 1.47 -26.94 34.55
CA LEU A 14 1.71 -25.54 34.21
C LEU A 14 2.26 -25.35 32.78
N LEU A 15 2.85 -26.41 32.20
CA LEU A 15 3.43 -26.34 30.84
C LEU A 15 2.40 -26.03 29.71
N PRO A 16 1.17 -26.55 29.70
CA PRO A 16 0.21 -26.20 28.66
C PRO A 16 -0.32 -24.77 28.75
N CYS A 17 -0.21 -24.12 29.92
CA CYS A 17 -0.69 -22.75 30.09
C CYS A 17 0.23 -21.68 29.47
N LEU A 18 1.49 -22.01 29.23
CA LEU A 18 2.45 -21.14 28.53
C LEU A 18 2.38 -21.27 27.00
N ALA A 19 1.75 -22.31 26.47
CA ALA A 19 1.72 -22.60 25.04
C ALA A 19 0.47 -22.05 24.32
N LEU A 20 -0.43 -21.35 25.02
CA LEU A 20 -1.69 -20.85 24.47
C LEU A 20 -1.84 -19.33 24.55
N ALA A 21 -0.77 -18.61 24.79
CA ALA A 21 -0.77 -17.17 24.52
C ALA A 21 -0.52 -16.98 23.03
N GLU A 22 -1.54 -17.22 22.22
CA GLU A 22 -1.59 -16.72 20.84
C GLU A 22 -1.58 -15.20 20.96
N ASP A 23 -0.50 -14.56 20.55
CA ASP A 23 -0.39 -13.10 20.56
C ASP A 23 -1.56 -12.54 19.72
N ALA A 24 -2.27 -11.56 20.26
CA ALA A 24 -3.35 -10.92 19.53
C ALA A 24 -2.79 -10.35 18.22
N PRO A 25 -3.52 -10.47 17.08
CA PRO A 25 -3.03 -10.01 15.79
C PRO A 25 -2.56 -8.56 15.85
N GLN A 26 -1.41 -8.30 15.27
CA GLN A 26 -0.88 -6.93 15.18
C GLN A 26 -1.73 -6.13 14.19
N LYS A 27 -2.33 -5.03 14.67
CA LYS A 27 -3.13 -4.15 13.82
C LYS A 27 -2.23 -3.26 12.97
N LEU A 28 -2.45 -3.29 11.65
CA LEU A 28 -1.76 -2.45 10.69
C LEU A 28 -2.76 -1.67 9.84
N VAL A 29 -2.52 -0.37 9.68
CA VAL A 29 -3.29 0.48 8.79
C VAL A 29 -2.49 0.70 7.52
N VAL A 30 -3.10 0.43 6.36
CA VAL A 30 -2.57 0.75 5.04
C VAL A 30 -3.41 1.86 4.43
N ALA A 31 -2.78 2.98 4.10
CA ALA A 31 -3.45 4.10 3.45
C ALA A 31 -3.43 3.95 1.93
N GLU A 32 -4.54 4.29 1.27
CA GLU A 32 -4.64 4.32 -0.20
C GLU A 32 -5.23 5.66 -0.69
N PRO A 33 -4.79 6.19 -1.85
CA PRO A 33 -5.34 7.44 -2.36
C PRO A 33 -6.76 7.28 -2.91
N VAL A 34 -7.06 6.11 -3.46
CA VAL A 34 -8.34 5.77 -4.09
C VAL A 34 -8.46 4.25 -4.15
N HIS A 35 -9.68 3.74 -3.96
CA HIS A 35 -9.95 2.32 -4.10
C HIS A 35 -10.02 1.94 -5.59
N LEU A 36 -9.07 1.14 -6.08
CA LEU A 36 -9.02 0.75 -7.50
C LEU A 36 -8.40 -0.63 -7.74
N ILE A 37 -8.74 -1.20 -8.90
CA ILE A 37 -8.31 -2.53 -9.32
C ILE A 37 -6.78 -2.69 -9.38
N GLY A 38 -6.03 -1.60 -9.55
CA GLY A 38 -4.56 -1.63 -9.54
C GLY A 38 -3.96 -2.11 -8.22
N TYR A 39 -4.73 -2.04 -7.13
CA TYR A 39 -4.30 -2.51 -5.80
C TYR A 39 -4.85 -3.91 -5.46
N LEU A 40 -5.38 -4.62 -6.45
CA LEU A 40 -5.97 -5.95 -6.29
C LEU A 40 -5.10 -6.93 -5.48
N PRO A 41 -3.77 -7.00 -5.65
CA PRO A 41 -2.94 -7.91 -4.85
C PRO A 41 -3.07 -7.68 -3.34
N LEU A 42 -3.17 -6.43 -2.89
CA LEU A 42 -3.40 -6.09 -1.48
C LEU A 42 -4.77 -6.61 -1.00
N TYR A 43 -5.82 -6.35 -1.78
CA TYR A 43 -7.18 -6.75 -1.40
C TYR A 43 -7.35 -8.27 -1.37
N VAL A 44 -6.74 -8.98 -2.33
CA VAL A 44 -6.71 -10.46 -2.34
C VAL A 44 -5.99 -10.97 -1.10
N ALA A 45 -4.81 -10.40 -0.76
CA ALA A 45 -4.06 -10.83 0.41
C ALA A 45 -4.85 -10.66 1.72
N ILE A 46 -5.65 -9.60 1.83
CA ILE A 46 -6.53 -9.37 2.98
C ILE A 46 -7.69 -10.38 2.96
N HIS A 47 -8.36 -10.55 1.80
CA HIS A 47 -9.57 -11.37 1.69
C HIS A 47 -9.28 -12.87 1.86
N GLU A 48 -8.17 -13.34 1.31
CA GLU A 48 -7.73 -14.74 1.42
C GLU A 48 -7.06 -15.06 2.76
N GLY A 49 -6.91 -14.07 3.65
CA GLY A 49 -6.38 -14.26 4.99
C GLY A 49 -4.85 -14.38 5.08
N TYR A 50 -4.09 -14.08 4.03
CA TYR A 50 -2.62 -14.21 4.04
C TYR A 50 -1.95 -13.33 5.11
N PHE A 51 -2.52 -12.17 5.42
CA PHE A 51 -2.05 -11.37 6.54
C PHE A 51 -2.42 -11.96 7.89
N ALA A 52 -3.62 -12.54 8.00
CA ALA A 52 -4.07 -13.18 9.23
C ALA A 52 -3.22 -14.41 9.58
N ASP A 53 -2.79 -15.18 8.56
CA ASP A 53 -1.88 -16.32 8.71
C ASP A 53 -0.51 -15.90 9.30
N GLU A 54 -0.12 -14.65 9.09
CA GLU A 54 1.11 -14.04 9.63
C GLU A 54 0.86 -13.26 10.94
N GLY A 55 -0.33 -13.40 11.53
CA GLY A 55 -0.70 -12.70 12.77
C GLY A 55 -0.94 -11.19 12.60
N LEU A 56 -1.29 -10.75 11.40
CA LEU A 56 -1.56 -9.35 11.06
C LEU A 56 -3.05 -9.10 10.81
N ASP A 57 -3.59 -8.05 11.45
CA ASP A 57 -4.94 -7.53 11.20
C ASP A 57 -4.81 -6.24 10.38
N VAL A 58 -4.95 -6.36 9.05
CA VAL A 58 -4.72 -5.26 8.11
C VAL A 58 -6.03 -4.56 7.75
N THR A 59 -6.07 -3.25 8.00
CA THR A 59 -7.18 -2.38 7.61
C THR A 59 -6.72 -1.38 6.55
N VAL A 60 -7.51 -1.22 5.48
CA VAL A 60 -7.24 -0.21 4.43
C VAL A 60 -8.09 1.03 4.68
N VAL A 61 -7.46 2.20 4.63
CA VAL A 61 -8.12 3.50 4.77
C VAL A 61 -7.88 4.35 3.53
N GLN A 62 -8.93 4.95 3.00
CA GLN A 62 -8.83 5.83 1.85
C GLN A 62 -8.55 7.27 2.30
N ALA A 63 -7.49 7.88 1.74
CA ALA A 63 -7.08 9.24 2.04
C ALA A 63 -6.59 9.94 0.75
N THR A 64 -7.43 10.77 0.16
CA THR A 64 -7.20 11.44 -1.13
C THR A 64 -6.29 12.68 -1.01
N GLY A 65 -5.83 13.23 -2.14
CA GLY A 65 -5.14 14.52 -2.18
C GLY A 65 -3.78 14.54 -1.46
N GLY A 66 -3.06 13.41 -1.43
CA GLY A 66 -1.77 13.32 -0.74
C GLY A 66 -1.86 12.92 0.74
N ALA A 67 -3.05 12.94 1.34
CA ALA A 67 -3.26 12.58 2.74
C ALA A 67 -2.85 11.13 3.06
N HIS A 68 -2.89 10.21 2.08
CA HIS A 68 -2.40 8.83 2.21
C HIS A 68 -0.91 8.76 2.56
N VAL A 69 -0.09 9.63 1.95
CA VAL A 69 1.35 9.72 2.27
C VAL A 69 1.55 10.40 3.62
N THR A 70 0.79 11.47 3.88
CA THR A 70 0.85 12.18 5.17
C THR A 70 0.52 11.25 6.34
N ALA A 71 -0.44 10.33 6.16
CA ALA A 71 -0.81 9.36 7.20
C ALA A 71 0.37 8.46 7.63
N VAL A 72 1.27 8.12 6.71
CA VAL A 72 2.49 7.37 7.05
C VAL A 72 3.51 8.27 7.74
N VAL A 73 3.70 9.49 7.25
CA VAL A 73 4.63 10.45 7.87
C VAL A 73 4.22 10.81 9.30
N SER A 74 2.91 10.93 9.56
CA SER A 74 2.37 11.22 10.91
C SER A 74 2.33 10.01 11.84
N GLY A 75 2.47 8.78 11.30
CA GLY A 75 2.33 7.54 12.06
C GLY A 75 0.89 7.05 12.21
N ASP A 76 -0.09 7.69 11.55
CA ASP A 76 -1.51 7.24 11.54
C ASP A 76 -1.71 5.99 10.68
N ALA A 77 -0.81 5.75 9.73
CA ALA A 77 -0.77 4.53 8.93
C ALA A 77 0.63 3.91 8.97
N PHE A 78 0.69 2.58 8.97
CA PHE A 78 1.94 1.82 8.88
C PHE A 78 2.56 1.90 7.48
N ALA A 79 1.73 1.82 6.44
CA ALA A 79 2.16 1.82 5.06
C ALA A 79 1.19 2.57 4.15
N VAL A 80 1.66 2.93 2.97
CA VAL A 80 0.85 3.49 1.90
C VAL A 80 1.00 2.64 0.64
N ILE A 81 -0.11 2.39 -0.04
CA ILE A 81 -0.08 1.84 -1.41
C ILE A 81 -0.32 2.98 -2.40
N GLY A 82 0.59 3.14 -3.37
CA GLY A 82 0.52 4.24 -4.33
C GLY A 82 1.76 4.34 -5.20
N GLY A 83 1.90 5.42 -5.95
CA GLY A 83 3.07 5.70 -6.77
C GLY A 83 4.25 6.18 -5.93
N VAL A 84 5.45 5.74 -6.29
CA VAL A 84 6.71 6.14 -5.61
C VAL A 84 7.04 7.64 -5.74
N ASP A 85 6.48 8.30 -6.73
CA ASP A 85 6.62 9.75 -6.96
C ASP A 85 6.09 10.58 -5.78
N SER A 86 4.96 10.19 -5.20
CA SER A 86 4.40 10.84 -4.02
C SER A 86 5.34 10.73 -2.81
N ASN A 87 6.01 9.59 -2.66
CA ASN A 87 6.98 9.37 -1.59
C ASN A 87 8.24 10.23 -1.77
N ASN A 88 8.68 10.45 -3.01
CA ASN A 88 9.82 11.31 -3.30
C ASN A 88 9.60 12.75 -2.83
N PHE A 89 8.38 13.29 -2.99
CA PHE A 89 8.04 14.61 -2.48
C PHE A 89 8.02 14.64 -0.95
N ALA A 90 7.44 13.64 -0.31
CA ALA A 90 7.39 13.55 1.15
C ALA A 90 8.77 13.39 1.80
N ASN A 91 9.71 12.79 1.07
CA ASN A 91 11.08 12.56 1.55
C ASN A 91 12.00 13.78 1.41
N GLN A 92 11.58 14.84 0.71
CA GLN A 92 12.39 16.04 0.58
C GLN A 92 12.59 16.73 1.94
N GLY A 93 13.82 16.70 2.43
CA GLY A 93 14.18 17.29 3.71
C GLY A 93 13.71 16.53 4.95
N ASN A 94 13.17 15.32 4.80
CA ASN A 94 12.78 14.46 5.90
C ASN A 94 13.96 13.62 6.38
N ALA A 95 14.20 13.63 7.70
CA ALA A 95 15.25 12.83 8.32
C ALA A 95 14.90 11.33 8.42
N ASP A 96 13.62 11.00 8.38
CA ASP A 96 13.08 9.63 8.41
C ASP A 96 12.25 9.38 7.12
N PRO A 97 12.90 8.95 6.04
CA PRO A 97 12.26 8.83 4.74
C PRO A 97 11.36 7.59 4.65
N ILE A 98 10.23 7.73 3.97
CA ILE A 98 9.39 6.61 3.55
C ILE A 98 10.16 5.79 2.50
N VAL A 99 10.20 4.47 2.68
CA VAL A 99 10.88 3.54 1.77
C VAL A 99 9.87 2.60 1.10
N ALA A 100 10.11 2.27 -0.17
CA ALA A 100 9.32 1.26 -0.86
C ALA A 100 9.75 -0.14 -0.39
N ILE A 101 8.81 -0.92 0.16
CA ILE A 101 9.08 -2.24 0.73
C ILE A 101 8.62 -3.38 -0.19
N VAL A 102 7.65 -3.14 -1.07
CA VAL A 102 7.13 -4.15 -1.99
C VAL A 102 6.62 -3.50 -3.27
N ASN A 103 6.77 -4.19 -4.39
CA ASN A 103 6.17 -3.80 -5.66
C ASN A 103 4.93 -4.66 -5.92
N CYS A 104 3.75 -4.05 -5.79
CA CYS A 104 2.48 -4.74 -6.00
C CYS A 104 2.10 -4.87 -7.48
N VAL A 105 2.58 -3.97 -8.35
CA VAL A 105 2.21 -3.90 -9.76
C VAL A 105 3.43 -3.57 -10.62
N ASN A 106 3.79 -4.48 -11.53
CA ASN A 106 4.97 -4.33 -12.40
C ASN A 106 4.73 -3.45 -13.64
N ARG A 107 3.48 -3.13 -13.95
CA ARG A 107 3.12 -2.29 -15.10
C ARG A 107 2.10 -1.26 -14.66
N ALA A 108 2.32 -0.01 -15.07
CA ALA A 108 1.32 1.03 -14.87
C ALA A 108 0.02 0.65 -15.58
N ASN A 109 -1.10 0.79 -14.87
CA ASN A 109 -2.45 0.59 -15.40
C ASN A 109 -3.10 1.92 -15.79
N VAL A 110 -2.28 2.88 -16.22
CA VAL A 110 -2.70 4.23 -16.60
C VAL A 110 -2.56 4.39 -18.11
N TYR A 111 -3.62 4.84 -18.74
CA TYR A 111 -3.71 5.04 -20.17
C TYR A 111 -4.18 6.46 -20.47
N LEU A 112 -3.63 7.05 -21.53
CA LEU A 112 -4.10 8.32 -22.06
C LEU A 112 -5.21 8.05 -23.08
N PHE A 113 -6.37 8.64 -22.88
CA PHE A 113 -7.52 8.53 -23.79
C PHE A 113 -7.76 9.86 -24.47
N ALA A 114 -7.99 9.82 -25.77
CA ALA A 114 -8.44 10.96 -26.56
C ALA A 114 -9.86 10.70 -27.12
N ARG A 115 -10.53 11.74 -27.60
CA ARG A 115 -11.81 11.57 -28.29
C ARG A 115 -11.63 10.73 -29.55
N ALA A 116 -12.67 9.98 -29.92
CA ALA A 116 -12.67 9.23 -31.15
C ALA A 116 -12.32 10.12 -32.36
N GLY A 117 -11.43 9.62 -33.24
CA GLY A 117 -10.92 10.37 -34.39
C GLY A 117 -9.73 11.30 -34.09
N LEU A 118 -9.28 11.36 -32.82
CA LEU A 118 -8.04 12.07 -32.45
C LEU A 118 -6.97 11.03 -32.09
N SER A 119 -5.89 11.02 -32.86
CA SER A 119 -4.74 10.14 -32.63
C SER A 119 -3.46 10.83 -33.07
N PRO A 120 -2.30 10.47 -32.51
CA PRO A 120 -1.02 10.86 -33.08
C PRO A 120 -0.82 10.25 -34.48
N ALA A 121 0.12 10.76 -35.25
CA ALA A 121 0.42 10.26 -36.58
C ALA A 121 1.06 8.87 -36.55
N SER A 122 1.86 8.59 -35.51
CA SER A 122 2.42 7.28 -35.20
C SER A 122 2.64 7.13 -33.70
N ASP A 123 3.15 5.96 -33.27
CA ASP A 123 3.51 5.67 -31.88
C ASP A 123 4.92 6.16 -31.51
N SER A 124 5.55 7.01 -32.35
CA SER A 124 6.85 7.61 -32.02
C SER A 124 6.70 8.67 -30.95
N ASP A 125 7.75 8.87 -30.15
CA ASP A 125 7.78 9.90 -29.11
C ASP A 125 7.59 11.32 -29.69
N GLU A 126 8.10 11.57 -30.89
CA GLU A 126 7.99 12.87 -31.59
C GLU A 126 6.54 13.17 -32.01
N ASP A 127 5.88 12.21 -32.67
CA ASP A 127 4.48 12.36 -33.09
C ASP A 127 3.53 12.44 -31.89
N MET A 128 3.84 11.72 -30.82
CA MET A 128 3.09 11.81 -29.59
C MET A 128 3.26 13.19 -28.93
N ALA A 129 4.49 13.72 -28.87
CA ALA A 129 4.75 15.04 -28.33
C ALA A 129 4.05 16.14 -29.14
N ASP A 130 4.07 16.04 -30.47
CA ASP A 130 3.38 16.98 -31.37
C ASP A 130 1.86 16.89 -31.22
N PHE A 131 1.32 15.69 -31.12
CA PHE A 131 -0.11 15.48 -30.87
C PHE A 131 -0.58 16.11 -29.58
N LEU A 132 0.23 16.02 -28.52
CA LEU A 132 -0.11 16.56 -27.18
C LEU A 132 0.17 18.06 -27.06
N ARG A 133 0.97 18.65 -27.93
CA ARG A 133 1.38 20.07 -27.86
C ARG A 133 0.17 21.00 -27.81
N GLY A 134 0.13 21.83 -26.80
CA GLY A 134 -0.95 22.79 -26.56
C GLY A 134 -2.29 22.18 -26.14
N LYS A 135 -2.35 20.88 -25.88
CA LYS A 135 -3.56 20.22 -25.35
C LYS A 135 -3.64 20.36 -23.84
N ILE A 136 -4.86 20.36 -23.32
CA ILE A 136 -5.10 20.22 -21.89
C ILE A 136 -5.28 18.75 -21.59
N ILE A 137 -4.42 18.22 -20.72
CA ILE A 137 -4.47 16.83 -20.27
C ILE A 137 -5.09 16.81 -18.88
N ILE A 138 -6.17 16.04 -18.71
CA ILE A 138 -6.80 15.83 -17.42
C ILE A 138 -6.18 14.57 -16.82
N ALA A 139 -5.41 14.76 -15.76
CA ALA A 139 -4.84 13.64 -15.01
C ALA A 139 -5.84 13.11 -13.98
N GLY A 140 -5.66 11.87 -13.57
CA GLY A 140 -6.46 11.24 -12.52
C GLY A 140 -6.23 11.92 -11.15
N PRO A 141 -7.07 11.59 -10.15
CA PRO A 141 -7.04 12.22 -8.81
C PRO A 141 -5.79 11.89 -7.98
N VAL A 142 -4.88 11.09 -8.50
CA VAL A 142 -3.69 10.63 -7.81
C VAL A 142 -2.51 11.52 -8.17
N SER A 143 -2.26 12.53 -7.35
CA SER A 143 -1.03 13.35 -7.27
C SER A 143 -0.66 14.26 -8.46
N TYR A 144 -1.35 14.23 -9.58
CA TYR A 144 -0.96 15.06 -10.72
C TYR A 144 -1.96 16.18 -10.98
N THR A 145 -1.65 17.36 -10.52
CA THR A 145 -2.30 18.59 -10.95
C THR A 145 -1.88 18.92 -12.38
N HIS A 146 -2.86 19.05 -13.27
CA HIS A 146 -2.82 19.62 -14.61
C HIS A 146 -1.43 19.81 -15.23
N LEU A 147 -0.98 18.85 -16.04
CA LEU A 147 0.15 19.04 -16.93
C LEU A 147 -0.29 19.83 -18.16
N ARG A 148 0.34 20.96 -18.41
CA ARG A 148 0.31 21.62 -19.73
C ARG A 148 1.46 21.08 -20.55
N ALA A 149 1.14 20.44 -21.64
CA ALA A 149 2.11 20.06 -22.64
C ALA A 149 2.55 21.27 -23.49
#